data_f7044f60e9e033832c4076931b6c565d
#
_entry.id   f7044f60e9e033832c4076931b6c565d
#
_cell.length_a   1.000
_cell.length_b   1.000
_cell.length_c   1.000
_cell.angle_alpha   90.00
_cell.angle_beta   90.00
_cell.angle_gamma   90.00
#
_symmetry.space_group_name_H-M   'P 1'
#
loop_
_entity.id
_entity.type
_entity.pdbx_description
1 polymer ?
#
loop_
_entity_poly.entity_id
_entity_poly.type
_entity_poly.pdbx_seq_one_letter_code
_entity_poly.pdbx_strand_id
1 'polypeptide(L)'
;MPELPDLTVVADALHAALAHRPVRSAAAPGPLAVRGTPAELEALSGQAVESVRRRGKFLLIALERDAIACNPMLTGRFQLAAPGDKLPAKTAVVLRFGLRTTGPTDAARWTKGAIWMPADDASVEVRYRDPTQMGKIYLQPAGVDRPIPGLGGADQGPDADDPALPLEVWRERIRRHPGELKNLLRNQAFVAGIGNAYSDEILHAARLLPFRKRSSLASEEVDALYAATRTTLANAIEILKERVPPTFERQVRDFLAVHDKGGQPCPRCGTRITEVRAGGFITSFCRGCQR
;
A
#
# COMPACT_ATOMS: atom_id res chain seq x y z
N MET A 1 5.53 -7.51 2.34
CA MET A 1 4.68 -6.91 1.28
C MET A 1 4.14 -5.59 1.80
N PRO A 2 4.22 -4.50 1.04
CA PRO A 2 3.51 -3.27 1.40
C PRO A 2 2.00 -3.52 1.47
N GLU A 3 1.36 -2.92 2.47
CA GLU A 3 -0.08 -3.00 2.69
C GLU A 3 -0.68 -1.59 2.61
N LEU A 4 -1.98 -1.46 2.87
CA LEU A 4 -2.73 -0.22 2.74
C LEU A 4 -2.00 1.00 3.36
N PRO A 5 -1.62 0.99 4.66
CA PRO A 5 -0.97 2.17 5.23
C PRO A 5 0.37 2.53 4.58
N ASP A 6 1.18 1.52 4.23
CA ASP A 6 2.46 1.75 3.56
C ASP A 6 2.27 2.45 2.21
N LEU A 7 1.35 1.91 1.39
CA LEU A 7 1.12 2.41 0.04
C LEU A 7 0.36 3.75 0.03
N THR A 8 -0.49 4.01 1.03
CA THR A 8 -1.13 5.33 1.18
C THR A 8 -0.08 6.41 1.36
N VAL A 9 0.86 6.20 2.29
CA VAL A 9 1.93 7.17 2.55
C VAL A 9 2.84 7.36 1.34
N VAL A 10 3.20 6.27 0.66
CA VAL A 10 4.01 6.36 -0.58
C VAL A 10 3.25 7.08 -1.68
N ALA A 11 1.96 6.77 -1.88
CA ALA A 11 1.13 7.43 -2.91
C ALA A 11 1.00 8.92 -2.66
N ASP A 12 0.67 9.32 -1.42
CA ASP A 12 0.53 10.72 -1.03
C ASP A 12 1.85 11.50 -1.23
N ALA A 13 2.96 10.91 -0.80
CA ALA A 13 4.27 11.53 -0.94
C ALA A 13 4.70 11.66 -2.41
N LEU A 14 4.49 10.61 -3.21
CA LEU A 14 4.78 10.66 -4.64
C LEU A 14 3.83 11.63 -5.36
N HIS A 15 2.56 11.72 -4.97
CA HIS A 15 1.65 12.72 -5.53
C HIS A 15 2.18 14.14 -5.27
N ALA A 16 2.53 14.44 -4.04
CA ALA A 16 3.09 15.75 -3.69
C ALA A 16 4.39 16.07 -4.47
N ALA A 17 5.25 15.07 -4.67
CA ALA A 17 6.51 15.26 -5.38
C ALA A 17 6.34 15.38 -6.91
N LEU A 18 5.36 14.70 -7.51
CA LEU A 18 5.29 14.47 -8.95
C LEU A 18 4.15 15.20 -9.66
N ALA A 19 3.06 15.59 -8.97
CA ALA A 19 1.92 16.26 -9.61
C ALA A 19 2.39 17.44 -10.46
N HIS A 20 1.84 17.53 -11.69
CA HIS A 20 2.15 18.54 -12.70
C HIS A 20 3.60 18.50 -13.26
N ARG A 21 4.34 17.41 -13.03
CA ARG A 21 5.64 17.20 -13.67
C ARG A 21 5.50 16.33 -14.91
N PRO A 22 6.05 16.74 -16.05
CA PRO A 22 6.06 15.90 -17.25
C PRO A 22 7.06 14.75 -17.09
N VAL A 23 6.69 13.57 -17.55
CA VAL A 23 7.62 12.46 -17.74
C VAL A 23 8.63 12.87 -18.83
N ARG A 24 9.91 12.85 -18.54
CA ARG A 24 10.99 13.13 -19.50
C ARG A 24 11.52 11.87 -20.15
N SER A 25 11.58 10.79 -19.40
CA SER A 25 11.94 9.48 -19.94
C SER A 25 11.44 8.37 -19.02
N ALA A 26 11.19 7.22 -19.61
CA ALA A 26 10.85 6.00 -18.90
C ALA A 26 11.77 4.86 -19.40
N ALA A 27 12.37 4.13 -18.48
CA ALA A 27 13.28 3.03 -18.79
C ALA A 27 12.98 1.81 -17.92
N ALA A 28 13.14 0.63 -18.45
CA ALA A 28 12.95 -0.64 -17.75
C ALA A 28 14.24 -1.49 -17.76
N PRO A 29 15.24 -1.17 -16.91
CA PRO A 29 16.44 -1.99 -16.77
C PRO A 29 16.17 -3.46 -16.41
N GLY A 30 15.03 -3.69 -15.69
CA GLY A 30 14.52 -5.02 -15.38
C GLY A 30 13.14 -5.25 -15.97
N PRO A 31 13.03 -5.52 -17.29
CA PRO A 31 11.76 -5.52 -18.02
C PRO A 31 10.77 -6.59 -17.56
N LEU A 32 11.18 -7.63 -16.85
CA LEU A 32 10.30 -8.69 -16.35
C LEU A 32 9.17 -8.19 -15.43
N ALA A 33 9.34 -7.02 -14.80
CA ALA A 33 8.30 -6.42 -13.99
C ALA A 33 7.21 -5.72 -14.84
N VAL A 34 7.53 -5.29 -16.06
CA VAL A 34 6.64 -4.49 -16.91
C VAL A 34 5.64 -5.37 -17.65
N ARG A 35 4.41 -4.95 -17.65
CA ARG A 35 3.27 -5.49 -18.40
C ARG A 35 2.81 -4.43 -19.39
N GLY A 36 3.45 -4.44 -20.55
CA GLY A 36 3.31 -3.50 -21.65
C GLY A 36 4.46 -3.66 -22.63
N THR A 37 4.44 -2.90 -23.69
CA THR A 37 5.48 -2.89 -24.74
C THR A 37 6.50 -1.78 -24.49
N PRO A 38 7.72 -1.87 -25.09
CA PRO A 38 8.67 -0.76 -25.06
C PRO A 38 8.11 0.55 -25.64
N ALA A 39 7.31 0.47 -26.71
CA ALA A 39 6.67 1.63 -27.31
C ALA A 39 5.65 2.30 -26.36
N GLU A 40 4.85 1.52 -25.61
CA GLU A 40 3.95 2.05 -24.58
C GLU A 40 4.72 2.71 -23.44
N LEU A 41 5.88 2.17 -23.07
CA LEU A 41 6.73 2.78 -22.04
C LEU A 41 7.33 4.10 -22.52
N GLU A 42 7.77 4.18 -23.78
CA GLU A 42 8.30 5.39 -24.39
C GLU A 42 7.22 6.46 -24.56
N ALA A 43 5.98 6.06 -24.91
CA ALA A 43 4.84 6.94 -25.11
C ALA A 43 4.41 7.70 -23.82
N LEU A 44 4.87 7.30 -22.64
CA LEU A 44 4.66 8.05 -21.40
C LEU A 44 5.38 9.40 -21.42
N SER A 45 6.44 9.54 -22.24
CA SER A 45 7.24 10.77 -22.31
C SER A 45 6.41 11.96 -22.80
N GLY A 46 6.60 13.11 -22.18
CA GLY A 46 5.89 14.35 -22.47
C GLY A 46 4.60 14.54 -21.68
N GLN A 47 4.02 13.48 -21.13
CA GLN A 47 2.77 13.56 -20.37
C GLN A 47 3.03 14.01 -18.93
N ALA A 48 2.23 14.94 -18.42
CA ALA A 48 2.31 15.36 -17.02
C ALA A 48 1.57 14.39 -16.09
N VAL A 49 2.04 14.30 -14.85
CA VAL A 49 1.35 13.55 -13.80
C VAL A 49 0.14 14.32 -13.30
N GLU A 50 -1.03 13.74 -13.41
CA GLU A 50 -2.26 14.30 -12.83
C GLU A 50 -2.44 13.89 -11.38
N SER A 51 -2.24 12.61 -11.09
CA SER A 51 -2.37 12.13 -9.72
C SER A 51 -1.57 10.85 -9.45
N VAL A 52 -1.18 10.67 -8.18
CA VAL A 52 -0.71 9.38 -7.67
C VAL A 52 -1.65 8.97 -6.54
N ARG A 53 -2.22 7.79 -6.62
CA ARG A 53 -3.21 7.28 -5.68
C ARG A 53 -2.96 5.81 -5.35
N ARG A 54 -3.53 5.36 -4.25
CA ARG A 54 -3.59 3.95 -3.89
C ARG A 54 -4.99 3.38 -4.18
N ARG A 55 -5.03 2.12 -4.60
CA ARG A 55 -6.24 1.30 -4.62
C ARG A 55 -5.88 -0.12 -4.17
N GLY A 56 -6.42 -0.57 -3.03
CA GLY A 56 -6.01 -1.83 -2.42
C GLY A 56 -4.51 -1.89 -2.15
N LYS A 57 -3.83 -2.82 -2.80
CA LYS A 57 -2.37 -2.98 -2.74
C LYS A 57 -1.67 -2.54 -4.02
N PHE A 58 -2.32 -1.67 -4.78
CA PHE A 58 -1.77 -1.04 -5.98
C PHE A 58 -1.49 0.43 -5.76
N LEU A 59 -0.42 0.90 -6.38
CA LEU A 59 -0.15 2.32 -6.57
C LEU A 59 -0.51 2.65 -8.02
N LEU A 60 -1.29 3.71 -8.20
CA LEU A 60 -1.80 4.17 -9.49
C LEU A 60 -1.25 5.55 -9.79
N ILE A 61 -0.58 5.72 -10.93
CA ILE A 61 -0.09 7.00 -11.45
C ILE A 61 -0.92 7.32 -12.67
N ALA A 62 -1.76 8.35 -12.58
CA ALA A 62 -2.49 8.88 -13.72
C ALA A 62 -1.66 9.98 -14.39
N LEU A 63 -1.52 9.90 -15.70
CA LEU A 63 -0.93 10.90 -16.57
C LEU A 63 -2.05 11.53 -17.41
N GLU A 64 -1.74 12.55 -18.20
CA GLU A 64 -2.71 13.26 -19.03
C GLU A 64 -3.54 12.35 -19.94
N ARG A 65 -2.99 11.25 -20.43
CA ARG A 65 -3.67 10.31 -21.31
C ARG A 65 -3.60 8.88 -20.78
N ASP A 66 -2.44 8.47 -20.32
CA ASP A 66 -2.13 7.09 -19.97
C ASP A 66 -2.07 6.93 -18.45
N ALA A 67 -2.04 5.70 -17.98
CA ALA A 67 -1.85 5.42 -16.57
C ALA A 67 -0.85 4.27 -16.34
N ILE A 68 -0.29 4.25 -15.14
CA ILE A 68 0.57 3.17 -14.66
C ILE A 68 -0.04 2.62 -13.39
N ALA A 69 -0.23 1.29 -13.33
CA ALA A 69 -0.62 0.62 -12.11
C ALA A 69 0.52 -0.29 -11.63
N CYS A 70 0.95 -0.13 -10.39
CA CYS A 70 2.02 -0.94 -9.81
C CYS A 70 1.50 -1.77 -8.64
N ASN A 71 1.66 -3.09 -8.73
CA ASN A 71 1.53 -3.98 -7.57
C ASN A 71 2.94 -4.37 -7.10
N PRO A 72 3.42 -3.83 -5.97
CA PRO A 72 4.79 -4.08 -5.52
C PRO A 72 5.01 -5.47 -4.93
N MET A 73 3.97 -6.27 -4.75
CA MET A 73 4.04 -7.61 -4.19
C MET A 73 4.86 -7.67 -2.88
N LEU A 74 5.79 -8.62 -2.74
CA LEU A 74 6.53 -8.84 -1.49
C LEU A 74 7.64 -7.83 -1.26
N THR A 75 8.49 -7.60 -2.26
CA THR A 75 9.75 -6.87 -2.11
C THR A 75 9.86 -5.60 -2.94
N GLY A 76 8.86 -5.32 -3.77
CA GLY A 76 8.84 -4.11 -4.56
C GLY A 76 8.81 -2.85 -3.70
N ARG A 77 9.66 -1.88 -4.02
CA ARG A 77 9.79 -0.61 -3.31
C ARG A 77 10.01 0.52 -4.31
N PHE A 78 9.52 1.68 -3.94
CA PHE A 78 9.76 2.92 -4.66
C PHE A 78 10.93 3.66 -4.02
N GLN A 79 11.63 4.44 -4.81
CA GLN A 79 12.65 5.37 -4.37
C GLN A 79 12.47 6.69 -5.13
N LEU A 80 12.52 7.79 -4.41
CA LEU A 80 12.65 9.11 -4.97
C LEU A 80 14.15 9.46 -4.96
N ALA A 81 14.69 9.90 -6.10
CA ALA A 81 16.12 10.14 -6.24
C ALA A 81 16.40 11.34 -7.16
N ALA A 82 17.55 11.95 -7.02
CA ALA A 82 18.03 12.92 -7.99
C ALA A 82 18.54 12.22 -9.26
N PRO A 83 18.38 12.85 -10.45
CA PRO A 83 19.03 12.35 -11.65
C PRO A 83 20.54 12.33 -11.48
N GLY A 84 21.15 11.21 -11.84
CA GLY A 84 22.61 11.03 -11.70
C GLY A 84 23.04 10.28 -10.43
N ASP A 85 22.17 10.11 -9.44
CA ASP A 85 22.44 9.24 -8.31
C ASP A 85 22.66 7.79 -8.78
N LYS A 86 23.56 7.08 -8.08
CA LYS A 86 23.86 5.69 -8.39
C LYS A 86 22.56 4.84 -8.40
N LEU A 87 22.36 4.12 -9.49
CA LEU A 87 21.19 3.24 -9.62
C LEU A 87 21.35 2.00 -8.73
N PRO A 88 20.43 1.74 -7.79
CA PRO A 88 20.48 0.54 -6.96
C PRO A 88 20.36 -0.74 -7.79
N ALA A 89 21.04 -1.81 -7.36
CA ALA A 89 20.85 -3.13 -7.95
C ALA A 89 19.37 -3.57 -7.89
N LYS A 90 18.93 -4.33 -8.91
CA LYS A 90 17.55 -4.82 -9.03
C LYS A 90 16.51 -3.70 -9.22
N THR A 91 16.91 -2.53 -9.69
CA THR A 91 15.96 -1.52 -10.19
C THR A 91 15.32 -2.07 -11.47
N ALA A 92 13.98 -2.14 -11.46
CA ALA A 92 13.21 -2.69 -12.56
C ALA A 92 12.70 -1.61 -13.51
N VAL A 93 12.32 -0.45 -12.98
CA VAL A 93 11.83 0.69 -13.77
C VAL A 93 12.38 1.99 -13.20
N VAL A 94 12.70 2.94 -14.08
CA VAL A 94 13.09 4.31 -13.77
C VAL A 94 12.19 5.25 -14.57
N LEU A 95 11.48 6.12 -13.88
CA LEU A 95 10.71 7.22 -14.48
C LEU A 95 11.40 8.52 -14.10
N ARG A 96 11.85 9.29 -15.09
CA ARG A 96 12.44 10.62 -14.87
C ARG A 96 11.41 11.68 -15.17
N PHE A 97 11.25 12.61 -14.25
CA PHE A 97 10.31 13.72 -14.34
C PHE A 97 11.06 15.06 -14.48
N GLY A 98 10.49 15.95 -15.28
CA GLY A 98 11.00 17.29 -15.48
C GLY A 98 10.60 18.26 -14.36
N LEU A 99 10.83 19.54 -14.65
CA LEU A 99 10.44 20.63 -13.77
C LEU A 99 8.92 20.67 -13.64
N ARG A 100 8.42 21.14 -12.51
CA ARG A 100 6.97 21.34 -12.33
C ARG A 100 6.50 22.50 -13.23
N THR A 101 5.45 22.28 -13.97
CA THR A 101 4.99 23.27 -14.98
C THR A 101 3.93 24.24 -14.43
N THR A 102 3.04 23.80 -13.58
CA THR A 102 1.95 24.61 -12.99
C THR A 102 1.43 23.96 -11.71
N GLY A 103 0.77 24.74 -10.85
CA GLY A 103 0.00 24.28 -9.71
C GLY A 103 0.73 24.37 -8.36
N PRO A 104 -0.05 24.50 -7.28
CA PRO A 104 0.50 24.50 -5.93
C PRO A 104 1.05 23.11 -5.57
N THR A 105 2.14 23.09 -4.84
CA THR A 105 2.63 21.84 -4.25
C THR A 105 1.69 21.44 -3.10
N ASP A 106 1.28 20.17 -3.04
CA ASP A 106 0.60 19.61 -1.87
C ASP A 106 1.54 19.47 -0.65
N ALA A 107 2.69 20.14 -0.68
CA ALA A 107 3.66 20.18 0.42
C ALA A 107 3.03 20.55 1.78
N ALA A 108 1.96 21.34 1.75
CA ALA A 108 1.20 21.70 2.94
C ALA A 108 0.56 20.52 3.69
N ARG A 109 0.40 19.36 3.06
CA ARG A 109 -0.07 18.13 3.72
C ARG A 109 1.00 17.45 4.58
N TRP A 110 2.26 17.83 4.42
CA TRP A 110 3.39 17.27 5.16
C TRP A 110 3.78 18.25 6.27
N THR A 111 3.48 17.85 7.50
CA THR A 111 3.64 18.62 8.73
C THR A 111 5.07 18.95 9.01
N LYS A 112 5.92 19.44 8.45
CA LYS A 112 7.29 19.88 8.80
C LYS A 112 8.09 20.39 7.58
N GLY A 113 7.42 21.12 6.67
CA GLY A 113 8.09 21.64 5.48
C GLY A 113 8.94 20.54 4.87
N ALA A 114 8.35 19.66 4.06
CA ALA A 114 9.01 18.46 3.58
C ALA A 114 10.32 18.80 2.87
N ILE A 115 11.40 18.96 3.65
CA ILE A 115 12.76 19.28 3.17
C ILE A 115 13.30 18.26 2.17
N TRP A 116 12.67 17.08 2.14
CA TRP A 116 12.96 16.00 1.18
C TRP A 116 12.24 16.20 -0.16
N MET A 117 11.28 17.10 -0.25
CA MET A 117 10.52 17.35 -1.47
C MET A 117 11.42 17.93 -2.53
N PRO A 118 11.40 17.38 -3.78
CA PRO A 118 12.17 17.98 -4.87
C PRO A 118 11.69 19.41 -5.14
N ALA A 119 12.60 20.34 -5.31
CA ALA A 119 12.28 21.70 -5.72
C ALA A 119 11.56 21.69 -7.07
N ASP A 120 10.69 22.68 -7.32
CA ASP A 120 9.89 22.73 -8.54
C ASP A 120 10.74 22.88 -9.80
N ASP A 121 11.88 23.54 -9.68
CA ASP A 121 12.89 23.75 -10.71
C ASP A 121 13.96 22.64 -10.79
N ALA A 122 13.78 21.53 -10.06
CA ALA A 122 14.66 20.38 -10.11
C ALA A 122 13.96 19.17 -10.78
N SER A 123 14.72 18.43 -11.59
CA SER A 123 14.28 17.12 -12.09
C SER A 123 14.37 16.07 -11.02
N VAL A 124 13.51 15.04 -11.09
CA VAL A 124 13.47 13.95 -10.11
C VAL A 124 13.27 12.60 -10.78
N GLU A 125 13.77 11.55 -10.19
CA GLU A 125 13.53 10.17 -10.62
C GLU A 125 12.68 9.42 -9.59
N VAL A 126 11.71 8.66 -10.09
CA VAL A 126 11.08 7.58 -9.33
C VAL A 126 11.62 6.26 -9.85
N ARG A 127 12.19 5.49 -8.95
CA ARG A 127 12.78 4.19 -9.22
C ARG A 127 11.97 3.12 -8.55
N TYR A 128 11.59 2.10 -9.31
CA TYR A 128 10.98 0.91 -8.75
C TYR A 128 12.02 -0.20 -8.69
N ARG A 129 12.30 -0.65 -7.46
CA ARG A 129 13.25 -1.72 -7.18
C ARG A 129 12.50 -2.95 -6.69
N ASP A 130 12.81 -4.13 -7.23
CA ASP A 130 12.21 -5.40 -6.79
C ASP A 130 13.20 -6.56 -6.81
N PRO A 131 13.85 -6.89 -5.69
CA PRO A 131 14.81 -7.97 -5.60
C PRO A 131 14.29 -9.33 -6.06
N THR A 132 13.00 -9.64 -5.79
CA THR A 132 12.39 -10.93 -6.16
C THR A 132 11.74 -10.93 -7.54
N GLN A 133 11.61 -9.78 -8.18
CA GLN A 133 10.97 -9.60 -9.49
C GLN A 133 9.51 -10.12 -9.55
N MET A 134 8.84 -10.22 -8.40
CA MET A 134 7.44 -10.64 -8.32
C MET A 134 6.46 -9.52 -8.62
N GLY A 135 6.83 -8.28 -8.32
CA GLY A 135 6.01 -7.10 -8.56
C GLY A 135 5.72 -6.88 -10.03
N LYS A 136 4.62 -6.20 -10.31
CA LYS A 136 4.14 -5.94 -11.66
C LYS A 136 3.80 -4.46 -11.84
N ILE A 137 4.25 -3.93 -12.97
CA ILE A 137 3.96 -2.57 -13.43
C ILE A 137 3.18 -2.70 -14.72
N TYR A 138 1.93 -2.34 -14.69
CA TYR A 138 1.01 -2.39 -15.82
C TYR A 138 0.96 -1.03 -16.50
N LEU A 139 1.28 -0.98 -17.78
CA LEU A 139 1.08 0.21 -18.61
C LEU A 139 -0.37 0.19 -19.13
N GLN A 140 -1.07 1.29 -18.99
CA GLN A 140 -2.47 1.45 -19.38
C GLN A 140 -2.58 2.63 -20.39
N PRO A 141 -2.33 2.37 -21.67
CA PRO A 141 -2.51 3.38 -22.70
C PRO A 141 -3.98 3.80 -22.82
N ALA A 142 -4.23 5.06 -23.13
CA ALA A 142 -5.57 5.56 -23.37
C ALA A 142 -6.29 4.77 -24.46
N GLY A 143 -7.56 4.46 -24.22
CA GLY A 143 -8.40 3.72 -25.16
C GLY A 143 -8.13 2.21 -25.23
N VAL A 144 -7.19 1.69 -24.45
CA VAL A 144 -6.92 0.24 -24.35
C VAL A 144 -7.51 -0.31 -23.07
N ASP A 145 -8.57 -1.11 -23.20
CA ASP A 145 -9.14 -1.87 -22.07
C ASP A 145 -8.28 -3.11 -21.81
N ARG A 146 -7.38 -3.00 -20.84
CA ARG A 146 -6.52 -4.10 -20.41
C ARG A 146 -6.76 -4.37 -18.94
N PRO A 147 -7.49 -5.46 -18.58
CA PRO A 147 -7.76 -5.78 -17.19
C PRO A 147 -6.46 -6.07 -16.42
N ILE A 148 -6.39 -5.56 -15.21
CA ILE A 148 -5.26 -5.78 -14.31
C ILE A 148 -5.69 -6.83 -13.27
N PRO A 149 -5.04 -8.00 -13.21
CA PRO A 149 -5.38 -9.03 -12.21
C PRO A 149 -5.31 -8.48 -10.79
N GLY A 150 -6.40 -8.63 -10.04
CA GLY A 150 -6.52 -8.18 -8.65
C GLY A 150 -6.75 -6.67 -8.47
N LEU A 151 -7.00 -5.92 -9.55
CA LEU A 151 -7.38 -4.51 -9.48
C LEU A 151 -8.79 -4.33 -10.08
N GLY A 152 -9.73 -3.93 -9.22
CA GLY A 152 -11.15 -3.75 -9.63
C GLY A 152 -11.92 -5.06 -9.78
N GLY A 153 -13.16 -4.97 -10.28
CA GLY A 153 -14.03 -6.10 -10.51
C GLY A 153 -14.38 -6.90 -9.25
N ALA A 154 -14.69 -8.20 -9.46
CA ALA A 154 -15.07 -9.09 -8.36
C ALA A 154 -13.92 -9.44 -7.40
N ASP A 155 -12.68 -9.30 -7.86
CA ASP A 155 -11.49 -9.68 -7.09
C ASP A 155 -11.10 -8.64 -6.04
N GLN A 156 -11.71 -7.44 -6.08
CA GLN A 156 -11.34 -6.35 -5.19
C GLN A 156 -12.56 -5.63 -4.63
N GLY A 157 -12.81 -5.84 -3.35
CA GLY A 157 -13.81 -5.09 -2.57
C GLY A 157 -13.42 -3.62 -2.36
N PRO A 158 -14.21 -2.85 -1.60
CA PRO A 158 -13.85 -1.49 -1.22
C PRO A 158 -12.55 -1.48 -0.42
N ASP A 159 -11.83 -0.37 -0.44
CA ASP A 159 -10.67 -0.20 0.42
C ASP A 159 -11.10 -0.21 1.90
N ALA A 160 -10.29 -0.83 2.76
CA ALA A 160 -10.64 -0.97 4.17
C ALA A 160 -10.72 0.37 4.92
N ASP A 161 -10.12 1.43 4.37
CA ASP A 161 -10.16 2.80 4.86
C ASP A 161 -11.14 3.71 4.09
N ASP A 162 -11.87 3.18 3.11
CA ASP A 162 -12.80 3.96 2.29
C ASP A 162 -13.88 4.62 3.15
N PRO A 163 -14.04 5.95 3.10
CA PRO A 163 -15.15 6.64 3.77
C PRO A 163 -16.54 6.15 3.33
N ALA A 164 -16.66 5.68 2.07
CA ALA A 164 -17.88 5.11 1.53
C ALA A 164 -18.15 3.65 1.95
N LEU A 165 -17.36 3.11 2.90
CA LEU A 165 -17.60 1.80 3.52
C LEU A 165 -18.13 2.00 4.95
N PRO A 166 -19.44 2.33 5.15
CA PRO A 166 -20.04 2.48 6.47
C PRO A 166 -20.23 1.12 7.14
N LEU A 167 -20.54 1.14 8.44
CA LEU A 167 -20.71 -0.06 9.26
C LEU A 167 -21.78 -1.02 8.70
N GLU A 168 -22.87 -0.49 8.15
CA GLU A 168 -23.98 -1.28 7.59
C GLU A 168 -23.51 -2.08 6.38
N VAL A 169 -22.75 -1.45 5.48
CA VAL A 169 -22.17 -2.12 4.31
C VAL A 169 -21.11 -3.15 4.75
N TRP A 170 -20.30 -2.82 5.78
CA TRP A 170 -19.36 -3.78 6.38
C TRP A 170 -20.09 -5.01 6.93
N ARG A 171 -21.18 -4.82 7.70
CA ARG A 171 -22.00 -5.91 8.26
C ARG A 171 -22.61 -6.80 7.18
N GLU A 172 -23.07 -6.21 6.07
CA GLU A 172 -23.59 -6.96 4.94
C GLU A 172 -22.48 -7.78 4.25
N ARG A 173 -21.35 -7.14 3.97
CA ARG A 173 -20.23 -7.79 3.30
C ARG A 173 -19.64 -8.93 4.13
N ILE A 174 -19.44 -8.75 5.42
CA ILE A 174 -18.86 -9.77 6.29
C ILE A 174 -19.73 -11.04 6.35
N ARG A 175 -21.06 -10.91 6.22
CA ARG A 175 -21.97 -12.08 6.16
C ARG A 175 -21.74 -12.94 4.92
N ARG A 176 -21.36 -12.33 3.81
CA ARG A 176 -21.14 -13.01 2.52
C ARG A 176 -19.79 -13.70 2.41
N HIS A 177 -18.84 -13.41 3.32
CA HIS A 177 -17.49 -13.94 3.28
C HIS A 177 -17.25 -14.88 4.47
N PRO A 178 -17.26 -16.19 4.27
CA PRO A 178 -17.05 -17.18 5.34
C PRO A 178 -15.57 -17.31 5.70
N GLY A 179 -15.28 -18.06 6.75
CA GLY A 179 -13.93 -18.47 7.12
C GLY A 179 -13.45 -17.88 8.43
N GLU A 180 -12.17 -18.08 8.68
CA GLU A 180 -11.47 -17.55 9.85
C GLU A 180 -11.18 -16.06 9.70
N LEU A 181 -11.22 -15.33 10.80
CA LEU A 181 -11.14 -13.86 10.80
C LEU A 181 -9.87 -13.31 10.13
N LYS A 182 -8.71 -13.93 10.37
CA LYS A 182 -7.48 -13.50 9.72
C LYS A 182 -7.54 -13.67 8.20
N ASN A 183 -8.03 -14.80 7.73
CA ASN A 183 -8.17 -15.07 6.29
C ASN A 183 -9.21 -14.16 5.67
N LEU A 184 -10.30 -13.89 6.38
CA LEU A 184 -11.33 -12.94 5.97
C LEU A 184 -10.76 -11.53 5.78
N LEU A 185 -10.04 -10.98 6.76
CA LEU A 185 -9.44 -9.65 6.65
C LEU A 185 -8.42 -9.53 5.51
N ARG A 186 -7.70 -10.62 5.20
CA ARG A 186 -6.73 -10.68 4.10
C ARG A 186 -7.37 -10.88 2.73
N ASN A 187 -8.65 -11.25 2.67
CA ASN A 187 -9.37 -11.45 1.43
C ASN A 187 -9.67 -10.10 0.76
N GLN A 188 -8.97 -9.82 -0.34
CA GLN A 188 -9.10 -8.55 -1.04
C GLN A 188 -10.49 -8.33 -1.65
N ALA A 189 -11.26 -9.41 -1.91
CA ALA A 189 -12.66 -9.30 -2.35
C ALA A 189 -13.60 -8.88 -1.21
N PHE A 190 -13.27 -9.16 0.04
CA PHE A 190 -14.01 -8.65 1.21
C PHE A 190 -13.72 -7.16 1.41
N VAL A 191 -12.47 -6.83 1.73
CA VAL A 191 -11.95 -5.47 1.83
C VAL A 191 -10.53 -5.42 1.30
N ALA A 192 -10.21 -4.41 0.53
CA ALA A 192 -8.91 -4.28 -0.10
C ALA A 192 -7.88 -3.58 0.79
N GLY A 193 -6.61 -3.96 0.62
CA GLY A 193 -5.47 -3.30 1.22
C GLY A 193 -4.89 -3.98 2.46
N ILE A 194 -5.68 -4.73 3.24
CA ILE A 194 -5.20 -5.45 4.43
C ILE A 194 -4.39 -6.68 4.00
N GLY A 195 -3.27 -6.89 4.68
CA GLY A 195 -2.42 -8.06 4.46
C GLY A 195 -2.13 -8.81 5.77
N ASN A 196 -0.95 -9.41 5.82
CA ASN A 196 -0.57 -10.28 6.94
C ASN A 196 -0.31 -9.50 8.22
N ALA A 197 0.37 -8.36 8.13
CA ALA A 197 0.74 -7.58 9.30
C ALA A 197 -0.49 -6.90 9.92
N TYR A 198 -1.22 -6.13 9.13
CA TYR A 198 -2.34 -5.39 9.68
C TYR A 198 -3.53 -6.26 10.05
N SER A 199 -3.69 -7.47 9.50
CA SER A 199 -4.71 -8.41 10.01
C SER A 199 -4.41 -8.85 11.45
N ASP A 200 -3.14 -9.05 11.83
CA ASP A 200 -2.77 -9.37 13.21
C ASP A 200 -3.04 -8.19 14.15
N GLU A 201 -2.67 -6.99 13.75
CA GLU A 201 -2.85 -5.76 14.53
C GLU A 201 -4.33 -5.43 14.76
N ILE A 202 -5.15 -5.53 13.71
CA ILE A 202 -6.60 -5.30 13.78
C ILE A 202 -7.26 -6.30 14.72
N LEU A 203 -6.93 -7.59 14.60
CA LEU A 203 -7.49 -8.63 15.46
C LEU A 203 -7.02 -8.47 16.91
N HIS A 204 -5.78 -8.05 17.14
CA HIS A 204 -5.31 -7.69 18.48
C HIS A 204 -6.09 -6.49 19.04
N ALA A 205 -6.29 -5.44 18.23
CA ALA A 205 -7.05 -4.26 18.65
C ALA A 205 -8.50 -4.62 18.98
N ALA A 206 -9.15 -5.44 18.16
CA ALA A 206 -10.52 -5.95 18.37
C ALA A 206 -10.64 -7.01 19.48
N ARG A 207 -9.54 -7.50 20.04
CA ARG A 207 -9.48 -8.60 21.02
C ARG A 207 -10.05 -9.93 20.53
N LEU A 208 -9.97 -10.19 19.23
CA LEU A 208 -10.49 -11.39 18.58
C LEU A 208 -9.35 -12.32 18.17
N LEU A 209 -9.50 -13.63 18.42
CA LEU A 209 -8.52 -14.63 17.98
C LEU A 209 -8.52 -14.77 16.44
N PRO A 210 -7.36 -14.91 15.79
CA PRO A 210 -7.24 -14.96 14.34
C PRO A 210 -7.92 -16.17 13.69
N PHE A 211 -8.05 -17.27 14.41
CA PHE A 211 -8.61 -18.52 13.95
C PHE A 211 -10.12 -18.68 14.25
N ARG A 212 -10.72 -17.72 14.94
CA ARG A 212 -12.18 -17.72 15.13
C ARG A 212 -12.89 -17.64 13.79
N LYS A 213 -13.98 -18.40 13.66
CA LYS A 213 -14.84 -18.35 12.48
C LYS A 213 -15.73 -17.11 12.53
N ARG A 214 -15.89 -16.45 11.39
CA ARG A 214 -16.79 -15.30 11.25
C ARG A 214 -18.20 -15.59 11.78
N SER A 215 -18.70 -16.82 11.56
CA SER A 215 -20.06 -17.24 11.99
C SER A 215 -20.22 -17.29 13.51
N SER A 216 -19.16 -17.26 14.29
CA SER A 216 -19.21 -17.26 15.77
C SER A 216 -19.18 -15.85 16.37
N LEU A 217 -19.14 -14.79 15.54
CA LEU A 217 -19.12 -13.42 16.04
C LEU A 217 -20.51 -12.94 16.43
N ALA A 218 -20.64 -12.35 17.62
CA ALA A 218 -21.79 -11.53 17.97
C ALA A 218 -21.78 -10.21 17.19
N SER A 219 -22.93 -9.53 17.13
CA SER A 219 -23.07 -8.27 16.38
C SER A 219 -22.10 -7.20 16.89
N GLU A 220 -21.92 -7.11 18.20
CA GLU A 220 -21.03 -6.16 18.87
C GLU A 220 -19.56 -6.44 18.53
N GLU A 221 -19.19 -7.71 18.33
CA GLU A 221 -17.84 -8.11 17.91
C GLU A 221 -17.58 -7.75 16.45
N VAL A 222 -18.60 -7.82 15.59
CA VAL A 222 -18.51 -7.35 14.18
C VAL A 222 -18.26 -5.85 14.16
N ASP A 223 -18.98 -5.10 14.98
CA ASP A 223 -18.82 -3.64 15.10
C ASP A 223 -17.46 -3.25 15.67
N ALA A 224 -16.99 -3.98 16.69
CA ALA A 224 -15.67 -3.79 17.26
C ALA A 224 -14.56 -4.09 16.23
N LEU A 225 -14.74 -5.12 15.41
CA LEU A 225 -13.80 -5.45 14.33
C LEU A 225 -13.74 -4.33 13.27
N TYR A 226 -14.89 -3.76 12.90
CA TYR A 226 -14.96 -2.61 12.00
C TYR A 226 -14.23 -1.39 12.59
N ALA A 227 -14.56 -1.01 13.82
CA ALA A 227 -13.93 0.12 14.50
C ALA A 227 -12.41 -0.08 14.64
N ALA A 228 -11.98 -1.28 15.04
CA ALA A 228 -10.56 -1.63 15.15
C ALA A 228 -9.85 -1.55 13.79
N THR A 229 -10.51 -1.98 12.70
CA THR A 229 -9.96 -1.85 11.35
C THR A 229 -9.67 -0.40 11.00
N ARG A 230 -10.67 0.48 11.16
CA ARG A 230 -10.55 1.91 10.84
C ARG A 230 -9.46 2.58 11.68
N THR A 231 -9.49 2.38 12.99
CA THR A 231 -8.55 3.02 13.91
C THR A 231 -7.12 2.53 13.72
N THR A 232 -6.91 1.22 13.56
CA THR A 232 -5.56 0.64 13.37
C THR A 232 -4.93 1.16 12.08
N LEU A 233 -5.68 1.19 10.98
CA LEU A 233 -5.15 1.67 9.70
C LEU A 233 -4.87 3.17 9.71
N ALA A 234 -5.77 3.98 10.28
CA ALA A 234 -5.58 5.43 10.38
C ALA A 234 -4.35 5.77 11.23
N ASN A 235 -4.21 5.17 12.42
CA ASN A 235 -3.05 5.40 13.29
C ASN A 235 -1.75 5.00 12.61
N ALA A 236 -1.75 3.88 11.89
CA ALA A 236 -0.57 3.43 11.15
C ALA A 236 -0.17 4.41 10.05
N ILE A 237 -1.14 4.98 9.32
CA ILE A 237 -0.88 5.99 8.29
C ILE A 237 -0.22 7.23 8.91
N GLU A 238 -0.73 7.74 10.04
CA GLU A 238 -0.14 8.91 10.69
C GLU A 238 1.30 8.66 11.16
N ILE A 239 1.56 7.51 11.78
CA ILE A 239 2.92 7.13 12.19
C ILE A 239 3.86 7.02 10.96
N LEU A 240 3.39 6.41 9.89
CA LEU A 240 4.21 6.20 8.69
C LEU A 240 4.45 7.50 7.92
N LYS A 241 3.51 8.44 7.91
CA LYS A 241 3.72 9.78 7.34
C LYS A 241 4.93 10.49 7.93
N GLU A 242 5.15 10.34 9.23
CA GLU A 242 6.29 10.97 9.91
C GLU A 242 7.61 10.22 9.71
N ARG A 243 7.56 8.92 9.45
CA ARG A 243 8.73 8.03 9.57
C ARG A 243 9.22 7.43 8.25
N VAL A 244 8.39 7.40 7.20
CA VAL A 244 8.77 6.79 5.91
C VAL A 244 9.43 7.77 4.96
N PRO A 245 8.84 8.93 4.64
CA PRO A 245 9.51 9.87 3.75
C PRO A 245 10.81 10.42 4.37
N PRO A 246 11.87 10.57 3.58
CA PRO A 246 11.99 10.32 2.13
C PRO A 246 12.39 8.88 1.77
N THR A 247 12.51 7.98 2.73
CA THR A 247 13.09 6.63 2.54
C THR A 247 11.98 5.61 2.24
N PHE A 248 11.35 5.74 1.06
CA PHE A 248 10.20 4.90 0.66
C PHE A 248 10.56 3.42 0.46
N GLU A 249 11.81 3.08 0.27
CA GLU A 249 12.29 1.70 0.18
C GLU A 249 12.33 0.99 1.53
N ARG A 250 12.24 1.74 2.64
CA ARG A 250 12.25 1.16 3.99
C ARG A 250 10.85 0.80 4.43
N GLN A 251 10.68 -0.41 4.92
CA GLN A 251 9.44 -0.84 5.57
C GLN A 251 9.57 -0.68 7.09
N VAL A 252 8.79 0.24 7.66
CA VAL A 252 8.77 0.54 9.09
C VAL A 252 7.69 -0.31 9.75
N ARG A 253 8.05 -1.18 10.73
CA ARG A 253 7.15 -2.14 11.40
C ARG A 253 7.37 -2.23 12.91
N ASP A 254 8.37 -1.57 13.44
CA ASP A 254 8.76 -1.62 14.86
C ASP A 254 7.66 -1.10 15.81
N PHE A 255 6.77 -0.22 15.32
CA PHE A 255 5.63 0.31 16.07
C PHE A 255 4.44 -0.65 16.19
N LEU A 256 4.41 -1.75 15.41
CA LEU A 256 3.33 -2.73 15.48
C LEU A 256 3.29 -3.40 16.86
N ALA A 257 2.10 -3.74 17.33
CA ALA A 257 1.88 -4.26 18.66
C ALA A 257 2.19 -5.75 18.79
N VAL A 258 1.83 -6.57 17.80
CA VAL A 258 1.94 -8.03 17.88
C VAL A 258 2.60 -8.69 16.68
N HIS A 259 2.46 -8.11 15.48
CA HIS A 259 2.96 -8.74 14.27
C HIS A 259 4.48 -8.87 14.30
N ASP A 260 4.98 -10.10 14.05
CA ASP A 260 6.41 -10.45 14.08
C ASP A 260 7.09 -10.20 15.44
N LYS A 261 6.30 -10.31 16.54
CA LYS A 261 6.76 -10.11 17.92
C LYS A 261 6.56 -11.36 18.80
N GLY A 262 6.61 -12.55 18.18
CA GLY A 262 6.51 -13.81 18.89
C GLY A 262 7.47 -13.89 20.08
N GLY A 263 6.96 -14.34 21.25
CA GLY A 263 7.71 -14.44 22.49
C GLY A 263 7.88 -13.14 23.29
N GLN A 264 7.65 -11.96 22.70
CA GLN A 264 7.68 -10.68 23.40
C GLN A 264 6.43 -10.49 24.28
N PRO A 265 6.47 -9.66 25.32
CA PRO A 265 5.30 -9.36 26.12
C PRO A 265 4.27 -8.55 25.32
N CYS A 266 3.00 -8.90 25.42
CA CYS A 266 1.91 -8.14 24.86
C CYS A 266 1.84 -6.75 25.50
N PRO A 267 1.81 -5.66 24.72
CA PRO A 267 1.80 -4.30 25.27
C PRO A 267 0.53 -3.97 26.07
N ARG A 268 -0.55 -4.77 25.91
CA ARG A 268 -1.81 -4.57 26.63
C ARG A 268 -1.88 -5.32 27.95
N CYS A 269 -1.40 -6.57 28.02
CA CYS A 269 -1.64 -7.44 29.19
C CYS A 269 -0.39 -8.19 29.69
N GLY A 270 0.77 -7.99 29.10
CA GLY A 270 2.03 -8.63 29.47
C GLY A 270 2.18 -10.11 29.10
N THR A 271 1.09 -10.80 28.71
CA THR A 271 1.16 -12.21 28.24
C THR A 271 2.07 -12.33 27.02
N ARG A 272 2.89 -13.37 26.97
CA ARG A 272 3.77 -13.60 25.80
C ARG A 272 2.95 -13.78 24.52
N ILE A 273 3.31 -13.01 23.48
CA ILE A 273 2.71 -13.11 22.14
C ILE A 273 3.01 -14.48 21.56
N THR A 274 1.95 -15.15 21.11
CA THR A 274 2.03 -16.44 20.41
C THR A 274 2.25 -16.18 18.93
N GLU A 275 3.16 -16.94 18.32
CA GLU A 275 3.41 -16.92 16.88
C GLU A 275 3.18 -18.31 16.30
N VAL A 276 2.40 -18.41 15.25
CA VAL A 276 2.14 -19.62 14.48
C VAL A 276 2.53 -19.40 13.04
N ARG A 277 3.27 -20.35 12.47
CA ARG A 277 3.67 -20.36 11.06
C ARG A 277 2.87 -21.43 10.33
N ALA A 278 2.05 -21.03 9.38
CA ALA A 278 1.24 -21.94 8.58
C ALA A 278 1.06 -21.37 7.16
N GLY A 279 1.13 -22.21 6.14
CA GLY A 279 0.91 -21.84 4.74
C GLY A 279 1.82 -20.70 4.23
N GLY A 280 3.05 -20.62 4.74
CA GLY A 280 4.01 -19.56 4.37
C GLY A 280 3.75 -18.20 5.06
N PHE A 281 2.80 -18.12 5.98
CA PHE A 281 2.46 -16.90 6.71
C PHE A 281 2.72 -17.04 8.21
N ILE A 282 3.12 -15.91 8.81
CA ILE A 282 3.21 -15.77 10.27
C ILE A 282 1.87 -15.22 10.75
N THR A 283 1.36 -15.77 11.86
CA THR A 283 0.20 -15.23 12.59
C THR A 283 0.63 -14.98 14.03
N SER A 284 0.61 -13.71 14.43
CA SER A 284 1.00 -13.28 15.78
C SER A 284 -0.23 -12.79 16.54
N PHE A 285 -0.43 -13.28 17.76
CA PHE A 285 -1.60 -12.93 18.57
C PHE A 285 -1.33 -13.15 20.06
N CYS A 286 -2.14 -12.51 20.91
CA CYS A 286 -2.04 -12.64 22.37
C CYS A 286 -3.17 -13.51 22.92
N ARG A 287 -2.84 -14.67 23.51
CA ARG A 287 -3.83 -15.55 24.16
C ARG A 287 -4.42 -14.98 25.45
N GLY A 288 -3.79 -13.97 26.03
CA GLY A 288 -4.25 -13.36 27.28
C GLY A 288 -5.40 -12.36 27.07
N CYS A 289 -5.46 -11.68 25.93
CA CYS A 289 -6.44 -10.61 25.70
C CYS A 289 -7.27 -10.76 24.42
N GLN A 290 -7.00 -11.76 23.56
CA GLN A 290 -7.84 -12.08 22.39
C GLN A 290 -8.66 -13.35 22.69
N ARG A 291 -9.92 -13.38 22.29
CA ARG A 291 -10.89 -14.45 22.57
C ARG A 291 -11.65 -14.87 21.32
#